data_8b2b792d8f37c88281de46b8f078d096
#
_entry.id   8b2b792d8f37c88281de46b8f078d096
#
_cell.length_a   1.000
_cell.length_b   1.000
_cell.length_c   1.000
_cell.angle_alpha   90.00
_cell.angle_beta   90.00
_cell.angle_gamma   90.00
#
_symmetry.space_group_name_H-M   'P 1'
#
loop_
_entity.id
_entity.type
_entity.pdbx_description
1 polymer ?
#
loop_
_entity_poly.entity_id
_entity_poly.type
_entity_poly.pdbx_seq_one_letter_code
_entity_poly.pdbx_strand_id
1 'polypeptide(L)'
;TVEVPKVAEVADILQIPAFLCRQTDLLHAAGRSGRAVNIKKGQFMAPEDMRGAIEKVRATGNDKLLLTERGTTFGYHNLVVDMRSLVTMRSFGVPVVFDATHSVQLPGGLGNASGGRREFVFPLARAAAAVGIDALFTEVHPRPDEAFSDGPNSLDFNQVREILTVVKQLHDAIR
;
A
#
# COMPACT_ATOMS: atom_id res chain seq x y z
N THR A 1 7.78 -14.51 -10.49
CA THR A 1 7.34 -14.37 -11.90
C THR A 1 6.63 -15.62 -12.40
N VAL A 2 7.12 -16.80 -12.13
CA VAL A 2 6.53 -18.08 -12.59
C VAL A 2 5.15 -18.37 -11.99
N GLU A 3 4.83 -17.81 -10.86
CA GLU A 3 3.55 -17.98 -10.15
C GLU A 3 2.47 -17.02 -10.64
N VAL A 4 2.86 -15.90 -11.28
CA VAL A 4 1.93 -14.85 -11.71
C VAL A 4 0.78 -15.37 -12.57
N PRO A 5 0.99 -16.24 -13.57
CA PRO A 5 -0.11 -16.78 -14.38
C PRO A 5 -1.14 -17.52 -13.53
N LYS A 6 -0.70 -18.37 -12.59
CA LYS A 6 -1.59 -19.13 -11.71
C LYS A 6 -2.39 -18.23 -10.76
N VAL A 7 -1.73 -17.22 -10.17
CA VAL A 7 -2.42 -16.26 -9.29
C VAL A 7 -3.43 -15.44 -10.08
N ALA A 8 -3.11 -15.06 -11.32
CA ALA A 8 -4.00 -14.30 -12.18
C ALA A 8 -5.29 -15.05 -12.59
N GLU A 9 -5.32 -16.38 -12.49
CA GLU A 9 -6.55 -17.15 -12.75
C GLU A 9 -7.64 -16.86 -11.69
N VAL A 10 -7.25 -16.60 -10.45
CA VAL A 10 -8.14 -16.47 -9.30
C VAL A 10 -8.20 -15.06 -8.69
N ALA A 11 -7.16 -14.24 -8.86
CA ALA A 11 -7.09 -12.90 -8.30
C ALA A 11 -7.54 -11.84 -9.32
N ASP A 12 -8.36 -10.88 -8.88
CA ASP A 12 -8.78 -9.75 -9.70
C ASP A 12 -7.71 -8.65 -9.74
N ILE A 13 -6.95 -8.50 -8.65
CA ILE A 13 -5.86 -7.53 -8.51
C ILE A 13 -4.60 -8.26 -8.06
N LEU A 14 -3.52 -8.07 -8.80
CA LEU A 14 -2.19 -8.57 -8.44
C LEU A 14 -1.44 -7.48 -7.66
N GLN A 15 -1.03 -7.77 -6.43
CA GLN A 15 -0.24 -6.84 -5.65
C GLN A 15 1.25 -7.14 -5.78
N ILE A 16 2.03 -6.10 -6.14
CA ILE A 16 3.49 -6.15 -6.12
C ILE A 16 3.98 -5.65 -4.77
N PRO A 17 4.70 -6.46 -3.99
CA PRO A 17 5.26 -6.06 -2.70
C PRO A 17 6.23 -4.88 -2.84
N ALA A 18 6.32 -4.06 -1.78
CA ALA A 18 7.16 -2.86 -1.75
C ALA A 18 8.63 -3.15 -2.09
N PHE A 19 9.21 -4.21 -1.55
CA PHE A 19 10.60 -4.58 -1.84
C PHE A 19 10.84 -4.99 -3.29
N LEU A 20 9.81 -5.41 -4.01
CA LEU A 20 9.89 -5.89 -5.39
C LEU A 20 9.36 -4.86 -6.42
N CYS A 21 9.03 -3.64 -5.98
CA CYS A 21 8.41 -2.62 -6.83
C CYS A 21 9.27 -2.20 -8.04
N ARG A 22 10.57 -2.48 -8.04
CA ARG A 22 11.49 -2.20 -9.15
C ARG A 22 11.80 -3.41 -10.03
N GLN A 23 11.34 -4.61 -9.67
CA GLN A 23 11.66 -5.85 -10.39
C GLN A 23 10.96 -5.89 -11.75
N THR A 24 11.71 -5.61 -12.81
CA THR A 24 11.18 -5.44 -14.17
C THR A 24 10.46 -6.70 -14.64
N ASP A 25 11.05 -7.87 -14.44
CA ASP A 25 10.46 -9.14 -14.89
C ASP A 25 9.12 -9.45 -14.19
N LEU A 26 9.03 -9.12 -12.88
CA LEU A 26 7.80 -9.30 -12.12
C LEU A 26 6.70 -8.32 -12.58
N LEU A 27 7.06 -7.04 -12.78
CA LEU A 27 6.14 -6.02 -13.28
C LEU A 27 5.63 -6.35 -14.69
N HIS A 28 6.52 -6.80 -15.57
CA HIS A 28 6.13 -7.26 -16.91
C HIS A 28 5.25 -8.51 -16.86
N ALA A 29 5.56 -9.48 -15.99
CA ALA A 29 4.73 -10.68 -15.84
C ALA A 29 3.32 -10.31 -15.33
N ALA A 30 3.23 -9.46 -14.30
CA ALA A 30 1.96 -8.98 -13.78
C ALA A 30 1.18 -8.19 -14.86
N GLY A 31 1.85 -7.29 -15.58
CA GLY A 31 1.23 -6.52 -16.66
C GLY A 31 0.65 -7.40 -17.76
N ARG A 32 1.42 -8.37 -18.25
CA ARG A 32 0.97 -9.33 -19.29
C ARG A 32 -0.20 -10.21 -18.88
N SER A 33 -0.49 -10.35 -17.57
CA SER A 33 -1.66 -11.10 -17.10
C SER A 33 -2.99 -10.44 -17.47
N GLY A 34 -2.99 -9.13 -17.80
CA GLY A 34 -4.20 -8.35 -18.06
C GLY A 34 -5.05 -8.02 -16.82
N ARG A 35 -4.64 -8.49 -15.62
CA ARG A 35 -5.27 -8.14 -14.35
C ARG A 35 -4.88 -6.74 -13.91
N ALA A 36 -5.65 -6.15 -13.00
CA ALA A 36 -5.24 -4.91 -12.35
C ALA A 36 -3.96 -5.17 -11.51
N VAL A 37 -3.02 -4.22 -11.55
CA VAL A 37 -1.74 -4.34 -10.84
C VAL A 37 -1.62 -3.21 -9.82
N ASN A 38 -1.62 -3.57 -8.53
CA ASN A 38 -1.36 -2.65 -7.44
C ASN A 38 0.12 -2.72 -7.06
N ILE A 39 0.86 -1.62 -7.23
CA ILE A 39 2.29 -1.57 -6.92
C ILE A 39 2.49 -0.83 -5.60
N LYS A 40 2.92 -1.53 -4.54
CA LYS A 40 3.32 -0.88 -3.29
C LYS A 40 4.65 -0.16 -3.47
N LYS A 41 4.68 1.13 -3.12
CA LYS A 41 5.90 1.93 -3.15
C LYS A 41 6.94 1.37 -2.16
N GLY A 42 8.16 1.12 -2.64
CA GLY A 42 9.26 0.73 -1.76
C GLY A 42 9.58 1.83 -0.73
N GLN A 43 9.98 1.42 0.48
CA GLN A 43 10.37 2.36 1.54
C GLN A 43 11.59 3.20 1.15
N PHE A 44 12.36 2.73 0.18
CA PHE A 44 13.57 3.36 -0.37
C PHE A 44 13.30 4.22 -1.61
N MET A 45 12.04 4.34 -2.05
CA MET A 45 11.65 5.04 -3.27
C MET A 45 11.12 6.45 -2.96
N ALA A 46 11.57 7.43 -3.73
CA ALA A 46 10.83 8.68 -3.83
C ALA A 46 9.51 8.45 -4.60
N PRO A 47 8.43 9.19 -4.30
CA PRO A 47 7.16 9.02 -4.99
C PRO A 47 7.27 9.25 -6.51
N GLU A 48 8.15 10.15 -6.95
CA GLU A 48 8.43 10.45 -8.35
C GLU A 48 8.98 9.24 -9.12
N ASP A 49 9.78 8.41 -8.47
CA ASP A 49 10.42 7.24 -9.07
C ASP A 49 9.42 6.12 -9.37
N MET A 50 8.23 6.18 -8.79
CA MET A 50 7.17 5.20 -9.08
C MET A 50 6.65 5.30 -10.51
N ARG A 51 6.90 6.41 -11.20
CA ARG A 51 6.64 6.55 -12.65
C ARG A 51 7.30 5.42 -13.44
N GLY A 52 8.56 5.10 -13.13
CA GLY A 52 9.26 4.00 -13.80
C GLY A 52 8.62 2.62 -13.62
N ALA A 53 7.97 2.38 -12.48
CA ALA A 53 7.22 1.13 -12.25
C ALA A 53 5.93 1.09 -13.08
N ILE A 54 5.21 2.22 -13.18
CA ILE A 54 4.03 2.37 -14.04
C ILE A 54 4.39 2.09 -15.50
N GLU A 55 5.46 2.73 -16.01
CA GLU A 55 5.90 2.60 -17.39
C GLU A 55 6.23 1.15 -17.76
N LYS A 56 6.83 0.39 -16.84
CA LYS A 56 7.12 -1.04 -17.05
C LYS A 56 5.85 -1.87 -17.24
N VAL A 57 4.81 -1.60 -16.46
CA VAL A 57 3.52 -2.30 -16.64
C VAL A 57 2.84 -1.84 -17.92
N ARG A 58 2.80 -0.54 -18.20
CA ARG A 58 2.24 0.04 -19.43
C ARG A 58 2.91 -0.48 -20.70
N ALA A 59 4.21 -0.72 -20.65
CA ALA A 59 4.96 -1.31 -21.78
C ALA A 59 4.44 -2.71 -22.18
N THR A 60 3.63 -3.37 -21.35
CA THR A 60 2.97 -4.63 -21.70
C THR A 60 1.58 -4.44 -22.31
N GLY A 61 1.12 -3.20 -22.48
CA GLY A 61 -0.23 -2.88 -22.95
C GLY A 61 -1.29 -2.84 -21.86
N ASN A 62 -0.89 -2.89 -20.56
CA ASN A 62 -1.82 -2.91 -19.43
C ASN A 62 -1.83 -1.55 -18.70
N ASP A 63 -2.98 -0.88 -18.72
CA ASP A 63 -3.22 0.40 -18.01
C ASP A 63 -4.04 0.25 -16.71
N LYS A 64 -4.39 -0.97 -16.30
CA LYS A 64 -5.11 -1.24 -15.05
C LYS A 64 -4.14 -1.22 -13.87
N LEU A 65 -3.82 -0.03 -13.41
CA LEU A 65 -2.77 0.22 -12.41
C LEU A 65 -3.32 0.93 -11.18
N LEU A 66 -2.76 0.59 -10.03
CA LEU A 66 -2.88 1.35 -8.77
C LEU A 66 -1.49 1.49 -8.15
N LEU A 67 -1.26 2.58 -7.42
CA LEU A 67 -0.08 2.77 -6.59
C LEU A 67 -0.48 2.81 -5.12
N THR A 68 0.33 2.16 -4.26
CA THR A 68 0.10 2.19 -2.82
C THR A 68 1.24 2.89 -2.10
N GLU A 69 0.90 3.97 -1.36
CA GLU A 69 1.78 4.57 -0.36
C GLU A 69 1.77 3.74 0.92
N ARG A 70 2.96 3.50 1.49
CA ARG A 70 3.13 2.71 2.71
C ARG A 70 4.28 3.20 3.61
N GLY A 71 4.69 4.43 3.44
CA GLY A 71 5.79 5.04 4.16
C GLY A 71 7.16 4.86 3.50
N THR A 72 8.07 5.68 3.96
CA THR A 72 9.47 5.74 3.52
C THR A 72 10.38 5.59 4.71
N THR A 73 11.53 4.92 4.55
CA THR A 73 12.55 4.80 5.58
C THR A 73 13.03 6.19 6.00
N PHE A 74 12.85 6.51 7.29
CA PHE A 74 13.32 7.76 7.88
C PHE A 74 14.63 7.59 8.62
N GLY A 75 14.82 6.42 9.26
CA GLY A 75 16.01 6.08 10.03
C GLY A 75 15.89 4.65 10.58
N TYR A 76 16.67 4.31 11.58
CA TYR A 76 16.69 2.98 12.17
C TYR A 76 15.30 2.50 12.60
N HIS A 77 14.81 1.43 11.98
CA HIS A 77 13.53 0.77 12.28
C HIS A 77 12.31 1.69 12.25
N ASN A 78 12.39 2.85 11.59
CA ASN A 78 11.29 3.80 11.56
C ASN A 78 10.89 4.20 10.13
N LEU A 79 9.60 4.44 9.94
CA LEU A 79 9.01 4.90 8.68
C LEU A 79 8.27 6.21 8.92
N VAL A 80 8.23 7.05 7.88
CA VAL A 80 7.41 8.28 7.83
C VAL A 80 6.59 8.27 6.56
N VAL A 81 5.38 8.81 6.65
CA VAL A 81 4.55 9.09 5.49
C VAL A 81 4.64 10.57 5.16
N ASP A 82 5.09 10.88 3.96
CA ASP A 82 4.93 12.20 3.38
C ASP A 82 3.57 12.25 2.66
N MET A 83 2.61 12.98 3.22
CA MET A 83 1.28 13.10 2.61
C MET A 83 1.29 13.73 1.22
N ARG A 84 2.34 14.49 0.86
CA ARG A 84 2.54 15.02 -0.51
C ARG A 84 2.75 13.91 -1.53
N SER A 85 3.25 12.74 -1.09
CA SER A 85 3.48 11.60 -1.97
C SER A 85 2.19 11.10 -2.64
N LEU A 86 1.05 11.22 -1.94
CA LEU A 86 -0.26 10.85 -2.46
C LEU A 86 -0.63 11.73 -3.66
N VAL A 87 -0.41 13.03 -3.55
CA VAL A 87 -0.67 14.00 -4.62
C VAL A 87 0.28 13.76 -5.80
N THR A 88 1.58 13.57 -5.51
CA THR A 88 2.59 13.28 -6.54
C THR A 88 2.25 12.02 -7.33
N MET A 89 1.95 10.91 -6.66
CA MET A 89 1.63 9.66 -7.33
C MET A 89 0.31 9.73 -8.12
N ARG A 90 -0.69 10.46 -7.60
CA ARG A 90 -1.95 10.70 -8.32
C ARG A 90 -1.75 11.47 -9.62
N SER A 91 -0.76 12.38 -9.68
CA SER A 91 -0.45 13.15 -10.89
C SER A 91 0.02 12.28 -12.06
N PHE A 92 0.34 11.00 -11.83
CA PHE A 92 0.70 10.05 -12.89
C PHE A 92 -0.52 9.44 -13.60
N GLY A 93 -1.74 9.87 -13.20
CA GLY A 93 -2.99 9.42 -13.82
C GLY A 93 -3.38 7.99 -13.43
N VAL A 94 -3.00 7.54 -12.24
CA VAL A 94 -3.38 6.25 -11.67
C VAL A 94 -4.03 6.43 -10.29
N PRO A 95 -4.99 5.58 -9.90
CA PRO A 95 -5.55 5.59 -8.56
C PRO A 95 -4.48 5.36 -7.49
N VAL A 96 -4.63 6.03 -6.34
CA VAL A 96 -3.70 5.94 -5.22
C VAL A 96 -4.38 5.30 -4.02
N VAL A 97 -3.74 4.25 -3.52
CA VAL A 97 -4.11 3.52 -2.31
C VAL A 97 -3.23 4.00 -1.15
N PHE A 98 -3.77 4.17 0.02
CA PHE A 98 -3.00 4.37 1.23
C PHE A 98 -3.02 3.12 2.11
N ASP A 99 -1.85 2.58 2.40
CA ASP A 99 -1.68 1.47 3.33
C ASP A 99 -1.42 2.02 4.73
N ALA A 100 -2.46 2.07 5.54
CA ALA A 100 -2.41 2.69 6.85
C ALA A 100 -1.65 1.82 7.88
N THR A 101 -1.68 0.50 7.72
CA THR A 101 -1.07 -0.43 8.68
C THR A 101 0.43 -0.59 8.47
N HIS A 102 0.90 -0.76 7.24
CA HIS A 102 2.34 -0.82 6.98
C HIS A 102 3.05 0.53 7.10
N SER A 103 2.31 1.63 7.03
CA SER A 103 2.87 2.98 7.24
C SER A 103 3.38 3.22 8.66
N VAL A 104 2.88 2.45 9.63
CA VAL A 104 3.24 2.56 11.05
C VAL A 104 4.10 1.39 11.54
N GLN A 105 4.55 0.54 10.62
CA GLN A 105 5.43 -0.58 10.90
C GLN A 105 6.80 -0.08 11.39
N LEU A 106 7.40 -0.83 12.29
CA LEU A 106 8.80 -0.66 12.71
C LEU A 106 9.59 -1.86 12.16
N PRO A 107 10.16 -1.77 10.96
CA PRO A 107 10.83 -2.89 10.32
C PRO A 107 11.98 -3.43 11.17
N GLY A 108 11.94 -4.73 11.54
CA GLY A 108 12.95 -5.34 12.40
C GLY A 108 12.95 -4.83 13.85
N GLY A 109 11.95 -4.06 14.28
CA GLY A 109 11.88 -3.45 15.62
C GLY A 109 11.78 -4.47 16.78
N LEU A 110 11.43 -5.72 16.47
CA LEU A 110 11.38 -6.83 17.42
C LEU A 110 12.47 -7.89 17.15
N GLY A 111 13.57 -7.51 16.50
CA GLY A 111 14.64 -8.43 16.12
C GLY A 111 14.25 -9.29 14.92
N ASN A 112 13.66 -10.45 15.15
CA ASN A 112 13.24 -11.38 14.09
C ASN A 112 11.86 -11.07 13.49
N ALA A 113 11.18 -10.03 13.98
CA ALA A 113 9.86 -9.61 13.50
C ALA A 113 9.77 -8.09 13.41
N SER A 114 8.83 -7.60 12.63
CA SER A 114 8.48 -6.18 12.60
C SER A 114 7.66 -5.81 13.82
N GLY A 115 8.02 -4.69 14.45
CA GLY A 115 7.15 -4.00 15.40
C GLY A 115 6.16 -3.08 14.67
N GLY A 116 5.33 -2.38 15.41
CA GLY A 116 4.39 -1.42 14.85
C GLY A 116 3.83 -0.49 15.92
N ARG A 117 3.26 0.62 15.46
CA ARG A 117 2.61 1.63 16.31
C ARG A 117 1.17 1.81 15.87
N ARG A 118 0.33 0.83 16.20
CA ARG A 118 -1.10 0.75 15.81
C ARG A 118 -1.88 2.04 16.11
N GLU A 119 -1.51 2.75 17.16
CA GLU A 119 -2.13 4.00 17.58
C GLU A 119 -2.09 5.11 16.51
N PHE A 120 -1.16 5.02 15.56
CA PHE A 120 -1.05 5.99 14.46
C PHE A 120 -1.80 5.58 13.19
N VAL A 121 -2.34 4.36 13.11
CA VAL A 121 -3.08 3.90 11.93
C VAL A 121 -4.27 4.83 11.65
N PHE A 122 -5.09 5.10 12.67
CA PHE A 122 -6.27 5.93 12.54
C PHE A 122 -5.97 7.39 12.19
N PRO A 123 -5.04 8.09 12.89
CA PRO A 123 -4.64 9.44 12.52
C PRO A 123 -4.12 9.56 11.08
N LEU A 124 -3.27 8.63 10.63
CA LEU A 124 -2.70 8.67 9.29
C LEU A 124 -3.75 8.35 8.21
N ALA A 125 -4.67 7.41 8.45
CA ALA A 125 -5.75 7.11 7.53
C ALA A 125 -6.68 8.32 7.32
N ARG A 126 -7.00 9.06 8.40
CA ARG A 126 -7.78 10.31 8.30
C ARG A 126 -7.04 11.38 7.49
N ALA A 127 -5.75 11.56 7.73
CA ALA A 127 -4.94 12.51 6.99
C ALA A 127 -4.89 12.16 5.50
N ALA A 128 -4.66 10.89 5.16
CA ALA A 128 -4.64 10.41 3.78
C ALA A 128 -6.01 10.57 3.10
N ALA A 129 -7.10 10.27 3.81
CA ALA A 129 -8.46 10.48 3.30
C ALA A 129 -8.73 11.97 3.01
N ALA A 130 -8.31 12.87 3.89
CA ALA A 130 -8.46 14.32 3.71
C ALA A 130 -7.62 14.86 2.55
N VAL A 131 -6.44 14.30 2.28
CA VAL A 131 -5.63 14.63 1.09
C VAL A 131 -6.32 14.12 -0.19
N GLY A 132 -7.07 13.05 -0.09
CA GLY A 132 -7.80 12.43 -1.18
C GLY A 132 -7.09 11.18 -1.72
N ILE A 133 -7.49 10.03 -1.22
CA ILE A 133 -7.09 8.70 -1.71
C ILE A 133 -8.25 8.03 -2.44
N ASP A 134 -7.94 7.05 -3.30
CA ASP A 134 -8.95 6.28 -4.02
C ASP A 134 -9.32 4.98 -3.30
N ALA A 135 -8.40 4.46 -2.48
CA ALA A 135 -8.65 3.28 -1.65
C ALA A 135 -7.79 3.30 -0.37
N LEU A 136 -8.26 2.59 0.64
CA LEU A 136 -7.55 2.32 1.88
C LEU A 136 -7.18 0.84 1.97
N PHE A 137 -5.94 0.54 2.32
CA PHE A 137 -5.47 -0.81 2.63
C PHE A 137 -5.21 -0.92 4.14
N THR A 138 -5.65 -2.02 4.74
CA THR A 138 -5.39 -2.35 6.16
C THR A 138 -5.18 -3.84 6.34
N GLU A 139 -4.23 -4.21 7.20
CA GLU A 139 -4.14 -5.56 7.77
C GLU A 139 -5.17 -5.71 8.89
N VAL A 140 -5.89 -6.81 8.88
CA VAL A 140 -7.01 -7.05 9.81
C VAL A 140 -6.93 -8.47 10.35
N HIS A 141 -7.06 -8.61 11.67
CA HIS A 141 -7.15 -9.91 12.30
C HIS A 141 -8.16 -9.86 13.47
N PRO A 142 -8.98 -10.90 13.71
CA PRO A 142 -9.94 -10.90 14.82
C PRO A 142 -9.28 -10.74 16.19
N ARG A 143 -8.04 -11.18 16.34
CA ARG A 143 -7.17 -11.00 17.50
C ARG A 143 -5.77 -10.60 17.03
N PRO A 144 -5.51 -9.30 16.80
CA PRO A 144 -4.27 -8.83 16.18
C PRO A 144 -2.99 -9.36 16.81
N ASP A 145 -2.96 -9.49 18.12
CA ASP A 145 -1.78 -9.95 18.86
C ASP A 145 -1.49 -11.46 18.66
N GLU A 146 -2.42 -12.21 18.06
CA GLU A 146 -2.25 -13.61 17.67
C GLU A 146 -1.99 -13.78 16.15
N ALA A 147 -1.87 -12.70 15.40
CA ALA A 147 -1.59 -12.78 13.97
C ALA A 147 -0.20 -13.34 13.72
N PHE A 148 -0.05 -14.19 12.70
CA PHE A 148 1.24 -14.78 12.33
C PHE A 148 2.26 -13.74 11.82
N SER A 149 1.77 -12.62 11.26
CA SER A 149 2.57 -11.50 10.81
C SER A 149 1.83 -10.19 11.08
N ASP A 150 2.57 -9.09 11.19
CA ASP A 150 2.06 -7.72 11.29
C ASP A 150 1.05 -7.48 12.43
N GLY A 151 1.02 -8.36 13.45
CA GLY A 151 0.15 -8.23 14.61
C GLY A 151 0.22 -6.84 15.27
N PRO A 152 1.43 -6.27 15.53
CA PRO A 152 1.56 -4.96 16.15
C PRO A 152 0.90 -3.80 15.40
N ASN A 153 0.67 -3.91 14.10
CA ASN A 153 -0.02 -2.88 13.30
C ASN A 153 -1.38 -3.32 12.78
N SER A 154 -1.75 -4.60 12.88
CA SER A 154 -3.07 -5.09 12.45
C SER A 154 -4.19 -4.51 13.29
N LEU A 155 -5.34 -4.32 12.66
CA LEU A 155 -6.57 -3.82 13.29
C LEU A 155 -7.50 -4.99 13.63
N ASP A 156 -8.30 -4.84 14.68
CA ASP A 156 -9.47 -5.69 14.88
C ASP A 156 -10.68 -5.21 14.07
N PHE A 157 -11.76 -6.00 14.06
CA PHE A 157 -12.96 -5.67 13.28
C PHE A 157 -13.70 -4.40 13.75
N ASN A 158 -13.61 -4.04 15.03
CA ASN A 158 -14.23 -2.82 15.53
C ASN A 158 -13.44 -1.60 15.09
N GLN A 159 -12.11 -1.66 15.18
CA GLN A 159 -11.21 -0.61 14.70
C GLN A 159 -11.38 -0.40 13.19
N VAL A 160 -11.51 -1.48 12.40
CA VAL A 160 -11.78 -1.37 10.96
C VAL A 160 -13.11 -0.69 10.69
N ARG A 161 -14.17 -1.07 11.39
CA ARG A 161 -15.49 -0.41 11.22
C ARG A 161 -15.42 1.07 11.51
N GLU A 162 -14.76 1.46 12.59
CA GLU A 162 -14.59 2.86 12.98
C GLU A 162 -13.82 3.65 11.91
N ILE A 163 -12.66 3.13 11.47
CA ILE A 163 -11.81 3.80 10.49
C ILE A 163 -12.52 3.97 9.14
N LEU A 164 -13.24 2.94 8.67
CA LEU A 164 -13.97 2.98 7.42
C LEU A 164 -15.11 4.01 7.47
N THR A 165 -15.80 4.13 8.61
CA THR A 165 -16.86 5.13 8.80
C THR A 165 -16.31 6.54 8.63
N VAL A 166 -15.19 6.86 9.31
CA VAL A 166 -14.61 8.20 9.27
C VAL A 166 -13.95 8.49 7.91
N VAL A 167 -13.24 7.53 7.34
CA VAL A 167 -12.62 7.68 6.01
C VAL A 167 -13.68 7.94 4.95
N LYS A 168 -14.83 7.22 5.01
CA LYS A 168 -15.95 7.48 4.10
C LYS A 168 -16.52 8.89 4.27
N GLN A 169 -16.75 9.34 5.50
CA GLN A 169 -17.24 10.71 5.76
C GLN A 169 -16.31 11.77 5.19
N LEU A 170 -15.00 11.63 5.41
CA LEU A 170 -14.00 12.54 4.86
C LEU A 170 -13.99 12.52 3.33
N HIS A 171 -14.04 11.32 2.73
CA HIS A 171 -14.09 11.17 1.29
C HIS A 171 -15.32 11.86 0.68
N ASP A 172 -16.50 11.70 1.30
CA ASP A 172 -17.74 12.31 0.85
C ASP A 172 -17.72 13.86 1.01
N ALA A 173 -16.95 14.37 2.00
CA ALA A 173 -16.84 15.81 2.27
C ALA A 173 -15.89 16.56 1.32
N ILE A 174 -14.94 15.88 0.68
CA ILE A 174 -13.95 16.50 -0.22
C ILE A 174 -14.27 16.37 -1.71
N ARG A 175 -15.38 15.69 -2.04
CA ARG A 175 -15.92 15.58 -3.39
C ARG A 175 -16.93 16.68 -3.68
#